data_5c462a5afb122fb777d8ae414f81b3db
#
_entry.id   5c462a5afb122fb777d8ae414f81b3db
#
_cell.length_a   1.000
_cell.length_b   1.000
_cell.length_c   1.000
_cell.angle_alpha   90.00
_cell.angle_beta   90.00
_cell.angle_gamma   90.00
#
_symmetry.space_group_name_H-M   'P 1'
#
loop_
_entity.id
_entity.type
_entity.pdbx_description
1 polymer ?
#
loop_
_entity_poly.entity_id
_entity_poly.type
_entity_poly.pdbx_seq_one_letter_code
_entity_poly.pdbx_strand_id
1 'polypeptide(L)'
;MGGLGSSVDDVVYTWNKIKTIYTPKVVILGIDPWWINPNYKLGITFLNVDKQQQYRKHIELFRNNKIRRQLLHLDEIKAIDEYGQRQTVGLNAAVNSNGFRLSDGSYQNGREIRQNADRTTKFADTYKRMREGKKNDRFVWCDTIDYAELEKLSALLQNITVSGTKVIVFLPPFPHEVYTYMDNSIHYHDYLHAYIDETEKMCSKLDVPFYNFCDLASIGASDDEAIDGFHGSETAYAQITALLGKNSILAPYVNHVVLDEAINHPLNNLQAIPATN
;
A
#
# COMPACT_ATOMS: atom_id res chain seq x y z
N MET A 1 -10.18 4.86 5.92
CA MET A 1 -8.91 5.62 6.03
C MET A 1 -7.78 4.71 5.61
N GLY A 2 -7.15 4.99 4.48
CA GLY A 2 -5.88 4.42 4.13
C GLY A 2 -4.78 5.26 4.77
N GLY A 3 -4.17 4.79 5.84
CA GLY A 3 -3.00 5.45 6.42
C GLY A 3 -1.76 5.02 5.65
N LEU A 4 -0.82 5.94 5.44
CA LEU A 4 0.52 5.63 4.98
C LEU A 4 1.28 4.97 6.14
N GLY A 5 0.93 3.71 6.48
CA GLY A 5 1.66 2.94 7.49
C GLY A 5 3.02 2.54 6.93
N SER A 6 4.08 3.16 7.41
CA SER A 6 5.45 2.79 7.05
C SER A 6 6.07 1.82 8.07
N SER A 7 5.41 1.61 9.20
CA SER A 7 5.88 0.78 10.31
C SER A 7 4.71 0.27 11.16
N VAL A 8 4.96 -0.72 12.00
CA VAL A 8 3.99 -1.20 13.01
C VAL A 8 3.56 -0.06 13.93
N ASP A 9 4.49 0.79 14.36
CA ASP A 9 4.20 1.92 15.25
C ASP A 9 3.24 2.94 14.62
N ASP A 10 3.33 3.18 13.32
CA ASP A 10 2.38 4.04 12.59
C ASP A 10 0.96 3.47 12.65
N VAL A 11 0.81 2.15 12.48
CA VAL A 11 -0.50 1.49 12.54
C VAL A 11 -1.06 1.48 13.95
N VAL A 12 -0.24 1.21 14.96
CA VAL A 12 -0.60 1.31 16.38
C VAL A 12 -1.09 2.71 16.70
N TYR A 13 -0.36 3.74 16.26
CA TYR A 13 -0.76 5.13 16.45
C TYR A 13 -2.10 5.42 15.78
N THR A 14 -2.24 5.01 14.53
CA THR A 14 -3.48 5.22 13.75
C THR A 14 -4.67 4.55 14.42
N TRP A 15 -4.52 3.29 14.86
CA TRP A 15 -5.57 2.58 15.59
C TRP A 15 -5.95 3.30 16.89
N ASN A 16 -4.96 3.74 17.66
CA ASN A 16 -5.20 4.46 18.90
C ASN A 16 -5.96 5.77 18.69
N LYS A 17 -5.82 6.42 17.53
CA LYS A 17 -6.61 7.59 17.15
C LYS A 17 -8.02 7.21 16.72
N ILE A 18 -8.15 6.20 15.86
CA ILE A 18 -9.46 5.75 15.34
C ILE A 18 -10.38 5.36 16.48
N LYS A 19 -9.91 4.51 17.41
CA LYS A 19 -10.73 4.02 18.52
C LYS A 19 -11.23 5.10 19.49
N THR A 20 -10.62 6.30 19.48
CA THR A 20 -11.13 7.43 20.26
C THR A 20 -12.29 8.16 19.60
N ILE A 21 -12.49 7.94 18.29
CA ILE A 21 -13.51 8.62 17.49
C ILE A 21 -14.71 7.71 17.28
N TYR A 22 -14.46 6.46 16.91
CA TYR A 22 -15.49 5.45 16.74
C TYR A 22 -14.89 4.04 16.71
N THR A 23 -15.74 3.00 16.90
CA THR A 23 -15.33 1.60 16.79
C THR A 23 -15.74 1.06 15.43
N PRO A 24 -14.80 0.77 14.50
CA PRO A 24 -15.12 0.18 13.21
C PRO A 24 -15.66 -1.24 13.39
N LYS A 25 -16.56 -1.67 12.52
CA LYS A 25 -17.07 -3.05 12.53
C LYS A 25 -16.02 -4.05 12.04
N VAL A 26 -15.26 -3.66 11.02
CA VAL A 26 -14.22 -4.48 10.40
C VAL A 26 -12.99 -3.63 10.15
N VAL A 27 -11.82 -4.18 10.39
CA VAL A 27 -10.51 -3.68 9.97
C VAL A 27 -9.92 -4.68 9.00
N ILE A 28 -9.52 -4.23 7.83
CA ILE A 28 -8.71 -4.98 6.88
C ILE A 28 -7.30 -4.42 6.96
N LEU A 29 -6.35 -5.25 7.33
CA LEU A 29 -4.96 -4.85 7.55
C LEU A 29 -4.04 -5.54 6.56
N GLY A 30 -3.46 -4.77 5.64
CA GLY A 30 -2.32 -5.20 4.83
C GLY A 30 -1.04 -5.04 5.64
N ILE A 31 -0.26 -6.09 5.75
CA ILE A 31 1.04 -6.08 6.44
C ILE A 31 2.13 -6.05 5.40
N ASP A 32 2.91 -4.99 5.37
CA ASP A 32 4.04 -4.87 4.45
C ASP A 32 5.28 -5.60 4.99
N PRO A 33 6.09 -6.25 4.14
CA PRO A 33 7.23 -7.05 4.61
C PRO A 33 8.28 -6.23 5.35
N TRP A 34 8.49 -4.98 5.00
CA TRP A 34 9.48 -4.13 5.70
C TRP A 34 9.09 -3.78 7.14
N TRP A 35 7.84 -3.98 7.57
CA TRP A 35 7.42 -3.67 8.95
C TRP A 35 8.10 -4.54 10.00
N ILE A 36 8.40 -5.78 9.65
CA ILE A 36 9.07 -6.75 10.54
C ILE A 36 10.49 -7.11 10.07
N ASN A 37 11.10 -6.24 9.27
CA ASN A 37 12.48 -6.37 8.86
C ASN A 37 13.40 -5.67 9.88
N PRO A 38 14.32 -6.38 10.59
CA PRO A 38 15.17 -5.79 11.62
C PRO A 38 16.14 -4.72 11.10
N ASN A 39 16.41 -4.71 9.79
CA ASN A 39 17.30 -3.74 9.15
C ASN A 39 16.56 -2.48 8.65
N TYR A 40 15.21 -2.49 8.70
CA TYR A 40 14.38 -1.35 8.36
C TYR A 40 13.86 -0.67 9.63
N LYS A 41 14.49 0.44 10.00
CA LYS A 41 14.12 1.21 11.20
C LYS A 41 13.69 2.60 10.80
N LEU A 42 12.46 2.74 10.37
CA LEU A 42 11.80 4.04 10.30
C LEU A 42 10.97 4.22 11.57
N GLY A 43 11.31 5.23 12.36
CA GLY A 43 10.47 5.64 13.49
C GLY A 43 9.11 6.16 12.99
N ILE A 44 8.21 6.47 13.93
CA ILE A 44 6.87 6.99 13.66
C ILE A 44 6.96 8.20 12.73
N THR A 45 6.52 8.01 11.48
CA THR A 45 6.64 9.04 10.44
C THR A 45 5.69 10.21 10.67
N PHE A 46 4.57 9.98 11.40
CA PHE A 46 3.54 11.00 11.62
C PHE A 46 3.78 11.92 12.83
N LEU A 47 4.58 11.51 13.82
CA LEU A 47 4.77 12.26 15.05
C LEU A 47 5.98 13.19 15.05
N ASN A 48 7.00 12.93 14.25
CA ASN A 48 8.26 13.66 14.24
C ASN A 48 8.45 14.57 13.03
N VAL A 49 7.38 15.05 12.46
CA VAL A 49 7.52 16.14 11.50
C VAL A 49 7.68 17.44 12.30
N ASP A 50 8.88 17.67 12.80
CA ASP A 50 9.28 18.99 13.28
C ASP A 50 8.87 20.03 12.23
N LYS A 51 8.10 21.03 12.64
CA LYS A 51 7.63 22.12 11.76
C LYS A 51 8.78 22.74 10.98
N GLN A 52 10.01 22.78 11.55
CA GLN A 52 11.21 23.23 10.86
C GLN A 52 11.68 22.25 9.75
N GLN A 53 11.53 20.93 9.95
CA GLN A 53 11.82 19.95 8.90
C GLN A 53 10.78 19.97 7.78
N GLN A 54 9.51 20.21 8.09
CA GLN A 54 8.49 20.46 7.06
C GLN A 54 8.83 21.69 6.24
N TYR A 55 9.20 22.78 6.87
CA TYR A 55 9.62 24.01 6.18
C TYR A 55 10.85 23.79 5.30
N ARG A 56 11.87 23.07 5.81
CA ARG A 56 13.06 22.71 5.03
C ARG A 56 12.74 21.82 3.86
N LYS A 57 11.90 20.78 4.04
CA LYS A 57 11.43 19.93 2.93
C LYS A 57 10.64 20.73 1.88
N HIS A 58 9.79 21.64 2.29
CA HIS A 58 9.06 22.51 1.36
C HIS A 58 10.00 23.47 0.61
N ILE A 59 11.02 24.03 1.28
CA ILE A 59 12.05 24.88 0.64
C ILE A 59 12.93 24.05 -0.30
N GLU A 60 13.31 22.82 0.06
CA GLU A 60 14.08 21.92 -0.81
C GLU A 60 13.26 21.47 -2.03
N LEU A 61 11.98 21.18 -1.85
CA LEU A 61 11.05 20.91 -2.95
C LEU A 61 10.93 22.12 -3.89
N PHE A 62 10.93 23.34 -3.35
CA PHE A 62 10.92 24.58 -4.14
C PHE A 62 12.27 24.87 -4.81
N ARG A 63 13.39 24.54 -4.15
CA ARG A 63 14.76 24.69 -4.71
C ARG A 63 15.08 23.61 -5.75
N ASN A 64 14.57 22.40 -5.60
CA ASN A 64 14.71 21.37 -6.61
C ASN A 64 13.89 21.78 -7.84
N ASN A 65 14.60 22.04 -8.93
CA ASN A 65 14.09 22.46 -10.25
C ASN A 65 12.86 21.65 -10.76
N LYS A 66 12.49 20.58 -10.08
CA LYS A 66 11.38 19.70 -10.40
C LYS A 66 10.03 20.41 -10.26
N ILE A 67 9.77 21.12 -9.16
CA ILE A 67 8.53 21.90 -8.98
C ILE A 67 8.52 23.11 -9.93
N ARG A 68 9.67 23.76 -10.12
CA ARG A 68 9.76 24.91 -11.03
C ARG A 68 9.49 24.51 -12.49
N ARG A 69 9.95 23.34 -12.94
CA ARG A 69 9.65 22.79 -14.28
C ARG A 69 8.18 22.41 -14.39
N GLN A 70 7.59 21.87 -13.35
CA GLN A 70 6.19 21.44 -13.32
C GLN A 70 5.21 22.62 -13.20
N LEU A 71 5.57 23.71 -12.50
CA LEU A 71 4.80 24.95 -12.49
C LEU A 71 4.82 25.68 -13.84
N LEU A 72 5.86 25.45 -14.67
CA LEU A 72 5.92 25.98 -16.03
C LEU A 72 5.12 25.15 -17.04
N HIS A 73 4.76 23.91 -16.70
CA HIS A 73 3.86 23.03 -17.46
C HIS A 73 2.44 23.11 -16.88
N LEU A 74 1.87 24.32 -16.82
CA LEU A 74 0.51 24.57 -16.34
C LEU A 74 -0.56 23.77 -17.10
N ASP A 75 -0.26 23.31 -18.31
CA ASP A 75 -1.15 22.46 -19.12
C ASP A 75 -1.34 21.06 -18.49
N GLU A 76 -0.32 20.53 -17.80
CA GLU A 76 -0.44 19.29 -17.04
C GLU A 76 -1.32 19.45 -15.79
N ILE A 77 -1.38 20.65 -15.21
CA ILE A 77 -2.24 20.96 -14.06
C ILE A 77 -3.71 21.06 -14.48
N LYS A 78 -3.99 21.53 -15.70
CA LYS A 78 -5.36 21.56 -16.25
C LYS A 78 -5.93 20.16 -16.48
N ALA A 79 -5.10 19.17 -16.77
CA ALA A 79 -5.53 17.78 -16.90
C ALA A 79 -6.08 17.17 -15.59
N ILE A 80 -5.89 17.84 -14.45
CA ILE A 80 -6.48 17.44 -13.16
C ILE A 80 -7.98 17.63 -13.17
N ASP A 81 -8.48 18.65 -13.87
CA ASP A 81 -9.91 18.95 -13.97
C ASP A 81 -10.65 17.98 -14.91
N GLU A 82 -9.96 17.36 -15.89
CA GLU A 82 -10.57 16.40 -16.81
C GLU A 82 -10.93 15.07 -16.13
N TYR A 83 -10.22 14.71 -15.05
CA TYR A 83 -10.55 13.55 -14.20
C TYR A 83 -11.45 13.93 -13.02
N GLY A 84 -12.10 15.07 -13.09
CA GLY A 84 -13.01 15.74 -12.19
C GLY A 84 -13.39 14.98 -10.93
N GLN A 85 -13.33 15.64 -9.77
CA GLN A 85 -13.72 15.16 -8.45
C GLN A 85 -12.63 14.41 -7.65
N ARG A 86 -11.37 14.82 -7.80
CA ARG A 86 -10.32 14.40 -6.86
C ARG A 86 -10.00 15.53 -5.89
N GLN A 87 -10.01 15.22 -4.61
CA GLN A 87 -9.47 16.13 -3.61
C GLN A 87 -7.97 15.99 -3.56
N THR A 88 -7.24 16.97 -4.11
CA THR A 88 -5.78 17.02 -4.01
C THR A 88 -5.37 17.58 -2.66
N VAL A 89 -4.42 16.92 -2.00
CA VAL A 89 -3.86 17.37 -0.72
C VAL A 89 -2.44 17.88 -0.95
N GLY A 90 -2.34 19.21 -1.16
CA GLY A 90 -1.08 19.90 -1.35
C GLY A 90 -0.58 19.94 -2.79
N LEU A 91 0.36 20.88 -3.04
CA LEU A 91 0.90 21.17 -4.36
C LEU A 91 1.55 19.96 -5.04
N ASN A 92 2.23 19.10 -4.28
CA ASN A 92 2.89 17.92 -4.83
C ASN A 92 1.88 16.90 -5.39
N ALA A 93 0.75 16.72 -4.71
CA ALA A 93 -0.34 15.87 -5.19
C ALA A 93 -0.97 16.47 -6.45
N ALA A 94 -1.22 17.78 -6.46
CA ALA A 94 -1.75 18.50 -7.61
C ALA A 94 -0.86 18.35 -8.85
N VAL A 95 0.45 18.55 -8.70
CA VAL A 95 1.43 18.45 -9.78
C VAL A 95 1.53 17.02 -10.35
N ASN A 96 1.43 16.00 -9.51
CA ASN A 96 1.48 14.60 -9.96
C ASN A 96 0.09 14.05 -10.35
N SER A 97 -0.96 14.87 -10.31
CA SER A 97 -2.35 14.46 -10.51
C SER A 97 -2.79 13.34 -9.56
N ASN A 98 -2.18 13.28 -8.39
CA ASN A 98 -2.55 12.35 -7.34
C ASN A 98 -3.61 12.97 -6.45
N GLY A 99 -4.48 12.16 -5.91
CA GLY A 99 -5.55 12.65 -5.04
C GLY A 99 -6.40 11.55 -4.48
N PHE A 100 -7.44 11.94 -3.76
CA PHE A 100 -8.40 11.00 -3.21
C PHE A 100 -9.73 11.11 -3.98
N ARG A 101 -10.31 9.97 -4.35
CA ARG A 101 -11.66 9.94 -4.88
C ARG A 101 -12.64 10.38 -3.78
N LEU A 102 -13.58 11.28 -4.12
CA LEU A 102 -14.50 11.85 -3.14
C LEU A 102 -15.54 10.84 -2.67
N SER A 103 -15.93 9.89 -3.53
CA SER A 103 -16.98 8.91 -3.25
C SER A 103 -16.58 7.88 -2.18
N ASP A 104 -15.32 7.46 -2.17
CA ASP A 104 -14.83 6.36 -1.32
C ASP A 104 -13.52 6.64 -0.57
N GLY A 105 -12.88 7.78 -0.86
CA GLY A 105 -11.61 8.18 -0.26
C GLY A 105 -10.40 7.38 -0.75
N SER A 106 -10.53 6.58 -1.81
CA SER A 106 -9.41 5.83 -2.39
C SER A 106 -8.35 6.77 -2.98
N TYR A 107 -7.08 6.43 -2.77
CA TYR A 107 -5.97 7.19 -3.33
C TYR A 107 -5.76 6.83 -4.80
N GLN A 108 -5.62 7.86 -5.62
CA GLN A 108 -5.44 7.73 -7.07
C GLN A 108 -4.04 8.18 -7.46
N ASN A 109 -3.27 7.29 -8.07
CA ASN A 109 -1.95 7.53 -8.64
C ASN A 109 -2.07 8.02 -10.09
N GLY A 110 -2.61 9.22 -10.28
CA GLY A 110 -2.97 9.71 -11.61
C GLY A 110 -1.81 9.86 -12.58
N ARG A 111 -0.59 10.13 -12.08
CA ARG A 111 0.61 10.19 -12.93
C ARG A 111 0.96 8.83 -13.51
N GLU A 112 1.00 7.79 -12.67
CA GLU A 112 1.34 6.43 -13.04
C GLU A 112 0.30 5.88 -14.03
N ILE A 113 -0.98 6.14 -13.78
CA ILE A 113 -2.08 5.77 -14.68
C ILE A 113 -1.91 6.41 -16.06
N ARG A 114 -1.58 7.70 -16.14
CA ARG A 114 -1.40 8.39 -17.43
C ARG A 114 -0.15 7.98 -18.18
N GLN A 115 0.93 7.72 -17.47
CA GLN A 115 2.20 7.36 -18.10
C GLN A 115 2.19 5.94 -18.65
N ASN A 116 1.37 5.04 -18.08
CA ASN A 116 1.27 3.62 -18.44
C ASN A 116 2.63 3.04 -18.87
N ALA A 117 3.64 3.25 -18.02
CA ALA A 117 5.02 2.85 -18.31
C ALA A 117 5.09 1.33 -18.48
N ASP A 118 5.93 0.86 -19.41
CA ASP A 118 6.20 -0.57 -19.56
C ASP A 118 6.87 -1.15 -18.29
N ARG A 119 6.88 -2.47 -18.18
CA ARG A 119 7.40 -3.17 -16.98
C ARG A 119 8.87 -2.83 -16.72
N THR A 120 9.68 -2.71 -17.77
CA THR A 120 11.12 -2.45 -17.63
C THR A 120 11.36 -1.07 -17.01
N THR A 121 10.54 -0.11 -17.32
CA THR A 121 10.61 1.25 -16.79
C THR A 121 9.99 1.34 -15.40
N LYS A 122 8.78 0.79 -15.20
CA LYS A 122 8.08 0.95 -13.91
C LYS A 122 8.70 0.15 -12.76
N PHE A 123 9.39 -0.97 -13.04
CA PHE A 123 10.05 -1.78 -12.02
C PHE A 123 11.55 -1.48 -11.84
N ALA A 124 12.13 -0.65 -12.70
CA ALA A 124 13.56 -0.32 -12.70
C ALA A 124 14.07 0.20 -11.34
N ASP A 125 13.32 1.09 -10.69
CA ASP A 125 13.70 1.62 -9.38
C ASP A 125 13.65 0.53 -8.30
N THR A 126 12.65 -0.32 -8.32
CA THR A 126 12.52 -1.45 -7.40
C THR A 126 13.68 -2.41 -7.53
N TYR A 127 14.01 -2.85 -8.74
CA TYR A 127 15.18 -3.71 -8.98
C TYR A 127 16.50 -3.06 -8.59
N LYS A 128 16.65 -1.76 -8.82
CA LYS A 128 17.82 -1.02 -8.35
C LYS A 128 17.95 -1.07 -6.82
N ARG A 129 16.87 -0.78 -6.11
CA ARG A 129 16.84 -0.81 -4.63
C ARG A 129 17.10 -2.21 -4.08
N MET A 130 16.53 -3.23 -4.72
CA MET A 130 16.75 -4.63 -4.36
C MET A 130 18.21 -5.06 -4.52
N ARG A 131 18.87 -4.66 -5.61
CA ARG A 131 20.30 -4.94 -5.82
C ARG A 131 21.21 -4.17 -4.84
N GLU A 132 20.79 -2.98 -4.42
CA GLU A 132 21.57 -2.16 -3.48
C GLU A 132 21.40 -2.61 -2.03
N GLY A 133 20.25 -3.14 -1.64
CA GLY A 133 19.94 -3.62 -0.29
C GLY A 133 20.26 -2.63 0.84
N LYS A 134 20.08 -1.34 0.59
CA LYS A 134 20.52 -0.28 1.50
C LYS A 134 19.76 -0.31 2.82
N LYS A 135 20.48 -0.10 3.92
CA LYS A 135 19.90 0.05 5.26
C LYS A 135 18.82 1.14 5.27
N ASN A 136 17.71 0.86 5.96
CA ASN A 136 16.52 1.72 6.04
C ASN A 136 15.80 1.94 4.69
N ASP A 137 16.11 1.16 3.66
CA ASP A 137 15.28 1.03 2.48
C ASP A 137 14.27 -0.11 2.68
N ARG A 138 13.11 -0.04 2.04
CA ARG A 138 12.08 -1.11 2.09
C ARG A 138 12.60 -2.44 1.55
N PHE A 139 13.59 -2.39 0.67
CA PHE A 139 14.27 -3.56 0.07
C PHE A 139 15.63 -3.83 0.70
N VAL A 140 15.84 -3.46 1.96
CA VAL A 140 17.06 -3.83 2.68
C VAL A 140 17.16 -5.34 2.85
N TRP A 141 18.33 -5.88 2.59
CA TRP A 141 18.60 -7.31 2.71
C TRP A 141 18.44 -7.79 4.14
N CYS A 142 17.83 -8.94 4.28
CA CYS A 142 17.64 -9.61 5.56
C CYS A 142 17.32 -11.10 5.33
N ASP A 143 17.70 -11.92 6.28
CA ASP A 143 17.44 -13.37 6.32
C ASP A 143 16.55 -13.81 7.49
N THR A 144 16.17 -12.86 8.35
CA THR A 144 15.38 -13.11 9.56
C THR A 144 14.35 -12.00 9.79
N ILE A 145 13.35 -12.25 10.63
CA ILE A 145 12.33 -11.25 11.01
C ILE A 145 12.63 -10.61 12.36
N ASP A 146 12.08 -9.42 12.59
CA ASP A 146 12.07 -8.75 13.90
C ASP A 146 10.89 -9.27 14.73
N TYR A 147 11.15 -10.22 15.60
CA TYR A 147 10.13 -10.80 16.50
C TYR A 147 9.54 -9.78 17.45
N ALA A 148 10.27 -8.72 17.82
CA ALA A 148 9.71 -7.66 18.68
C ALA A 148 8.67 -6.83 17.93
N GLU A 149 8.88 -6.55 16.65
CA GLU A 149 7.86 -5.88 15.81
C GLU A 149 6.68 -6.82 15.54
N LEU A 150 6.91 -8.12 15.34
CA LEU A 150 5.85 -9.11 15.20
C LEU A 150 4.99 -9.23 16.47
N GLU A 151 5.59 -9.18 17.66
CA GLU A 151 4.88 -9.15 18.94
C GLU A 151 4.03 -7.88 19.10
N LYS A 152 4.56 -6.72 18.72
CA LYS A 152 3.77 -5.47 18.71
C LYS A 152 2.56 -5.57 17.79
N LEU A 153 2.73 -6.18 16.61
CA LEU A 153 1.66 -6.41 15.65
C LEU A 153 0.61 -7.37 16.23
N SER A 154 1.05 -8.44 16.86
CA SER A 154 0.18 -9.39 17.58
C SER A 154 -0.65 -8.67 18.66
N ALA A 155 0.00 -7.85 19.49
CA ALA A 155 -0.66 -7.06 20.52
C ALA A 155 -1.67 -6.05 19.94
N LEU A 156 -1.35 -5.45 18.79
CA LEU A 156 -2.29 -4.58 18.06
C LEU A 156 -3.54 -5.34 17.62
N LEU A 157 -3.38 -6.51 16.97
CA LEU A 157 -4.51 -7.34 16.52
C LEU A 157 -5.41 -7.76 17.70
N GLN A 158 -4.82 -8.16 18.81
CA GLN A 158 -5.56 -8.46 20.06
C GLN A 158 -6.34 -7.23 20.54
N ASN A 159 -5.70 -6.06 20.57
CA ASN A 159 -6.35 -4.82 21.03
C ASN A 159 -7.55 -4.44 20.14
N ILE A 160 -7.41 -4.62 18.81
CA ILE A 160 -8.49 -4.38 17.86
C ILE A 160 -9.64 -5.37 18.14
N THR A 161 -9.35 -6.66 18.28
CA THR A 161 -10.36 -7.72 18.51
C THR A 161 -11.09 -7.52 19.84
N VAL A 162 -10.37 -7.21 20.91
CA VAL A 162 -10.96 -6.95 22.25
C VAL A 162 -11.89 -5.73 22.22
N SER A 163 -11.68 -4.77 21.32
CA SER A 163 -12.61 -3.63 21.16
C SER A 163 -13.96 -4.01 20.50
N GLY A 164 -14.14 -5.27 20.10
CA GLY A 164 -15.32 -5.75 19.37
C GLY A 164 -15.24 -5.59 17.85
N THR A 165 -14.13 -5.10 17.34
CA THR A 165 -13.86 -4.95 15.90
C THR A 165 -13.38 -6.28 15.32
N LYS A 166 -13.96 -6.71 14.21
CA LYS A 166 -13.45 -7.87 13.44
C LYS A 166 -12.22 -7.47 12.64
N VAL A 167 -11.27 -8.39 12.51
CA VAL A 167 -10.02 -8.16 11.77
C VAL A 167 -9.85 -9.18 10.67
N ILE A 168 -9.38 -8.75 9.51
CA ILE A 168 -8.88 -9.59 8.43
C ILE A 168 -7.47 -9.08 8.10
N VAL A 169 -6.52 -10.00 8.03
CA VAL A 169 -5.12 -9.69 7.68
C VAL A 169 -4.80 -10.25 6.30
N PHE A 170 -4.06 -9.48 5.51
CA PHE A 170 -3.51 -9.98 4.25
C PHE A 170 -2.09 -9.45 4.02
N LEU A 171 -1.34 -10.16 3.21
CA LEU A 171 -0.04 -9.72 2.70
C LEU A 171 -0.24 -9.08 1.32
N PRO A 172 0.17 -7.81 1.12
CA PRO A 172 0.01 -7.10 -0.15
C PRO A 172 0.84 -7.72 -1.28
N PRO A 173 0.38 -7.61 -2.54
CA PRO A 173 1.05 -8.25 -3.67
C PRO A 173 2.27 -7.47 -4.15
N PHE A 174 3.30 -8.23 -4.50
CA PHE A 174 4.33 -7.80 -5.46
C PHE A 174 3.93 -8.25 -6.86
N PRO A 175 4.34 -7.54 -7.93
CA PRO A 175 4.31 -8.08 -9.28
C PRO A 175 4.96 -9.48 -9.32
N HIS A 176 4.43 -10.38 -10.12
CA HIS A 176 4.90 -11.76 -10.19
C HIS A 176 6.41 -11.87 -10.50
N GLU A 177 6.91 -11.05 -11.43
CA GLU A 177 8.35 -11.06 -11.74
C GLU A 177 9.21 -10.56 -10.59
N VAL A 178 8.72 -9.59 -9.77
CA VAL A 178 9.43 -9.09 -8.59
C VAL A 178 9.37 -10.12 -7.46
N TYR A 179 8.21 -10.72 -7.23
CA TYR A 179 8.05 -11.83 -6.28
C TYR A 179 9.00 -12.98 -6.61
N THR A 180 9.01 -13.41 -7.87
CA THR A 180 9.90 -14.47 -8.37
C THR A 180 11.38 -14.12 -8.21
N TYR A 181 11.75 -12.87 -8.44
CA TYR A 181 13.11 -12.40 -8.18
C TYR A 181 13.46 -12.49 -6.70
N MET A 182 12.56 -12.10 -5.79
CA MET A 182 12.76 -12.20 -4.34
C MET A 182 12.89 -13.66 -3.91
N ASP A 183 11.99 -14.50 -4.38
CA ASP A 183 11.93 -15.92 -4.05
C ASP A 183 13.19 -16.70 -4.48
N ASN A 184 13.81 -16.31 -5.59
CA ASN A 184 15.05 -16.91 -6.09
C ASN A 184 16.34 -16.20 -5.60
N SER A 185 16.22 -15.15 -4.80
CA SER A 185 17.36 -14.36 -4.35
C SER A 185 17.91 -14.83 -3.00
N ILE A 186 19.22 -15.05 -2.91
CA ILE A 186 19.90 -15.37 -1.65
C ILE A 186 19.74 -14.27 -0.58
N HIS A 187 19.31 -13.08 -0.95
CA HIS A 187 19.14 -11.94 -0.05
C HIS A 187 17.71 -11.77 0.47
N TYR A 188 16.74 -12.42 -0.17
CA TYR A 188 15.32 -12.24 0.13
C TYR A 188 14.58 -13.53 0.41
N HIS A 189 15.03 -14.69 -0.14
CA HIS A 189 14.32 -15.96 -0.04
C HIS A 189 13.91 -16.30 1.40
N ASP A 190 14.90 -16.42 2.29
CA ASP A 190 14.67 -16.84 3.66
C ASP A 190 13.78 -15.83 4.42
N TYR A 191 14.02 -14.53 4.19
CA TYR A 191 13.20 -13.49 4.77
C TYR A 191 11.75 -13.53 4.28
N LEU A 192 11.54 -13.67 2.97
CA LEU A 192 10.21 -13.71 2.36
C LEU A 192 9.36 -14.85 2.93
N HIS A 193 9.95 -16.05 3.02
CA HIS A 193 9.29 -17.22 3.59
C HIS A 193 9.03 -17.06 5.10
N ALA A 194 10.02 -16.61 5.85
CA ALA A 194 9.85 -16.32 7.29
C ALA A 194 8.75 -15.27 7.56
N TYR A 195 8.69 -14.22 6.74
CA TYR A 195 7.66 -13.19 6.82
C TYR A 195 6.26 -13.77 6.61
N ILE A 196 6.06 -14.59 5.57
CA ILE A 196 4.80 -15.24 5.28
C ILE A 196 4.41 -16.19 6.42
N ASP A 197 5.29 -17.12 6.77
CA ASP A 197 5.03 -18.20 7.73
C ASP A 197 4.75 -17.65 9.13
N GLU A 198 5.56 -16.71 9.62
CA GLU A 198 5.41 -16.19 10.97
C GLU A 198 4.20 -15.26 11.10
N THR A 199 3.85 -14.54 10.02
CA THR A 199 2.59 -13.75 10.00
C THR A 199 1.37 -14.68 10.00
N GLU A 200 1.38 -15.75 9.23
CA GLU A 200 0.31 -16.77 9.23
C GLU A 200 0.17 -17.43 10.60
N LYS A 201 1.27 -17.86 11.21
CA LYS A 201 1.28 -18.45 12.57
C LYS A 201 0.74 -17.47 13.62
N MET A 202 1.11 -16.20 13.54
CA MET A 202 0.60 -15.16 14.43
C MET A 202 -0.92 -15.02 14.29
N CYS A 203 -1.41 -14.90 13.07
CA CYS A 203 -2.85 -14.77 12.80
C CYS A 203 -3.63 -16.01 13.24
N SER A 204 -3.10 -17.21 12.98
CA SER A 204 -3.68 -18.48 13.40
C SER A 204 -3.82 -18.58 14.93
N LYS A 205 -2.79 -18.18 15.70
CA LYS A 205 -2.83 -18.14 17.15
C LYS A 205 -3.90 -17.19 17.71
N LEU A 206 -4.25 -16.15 16.95
CA LEU A 206 -5.23 -15.13 17.34
C LEU A 206 -6.64 -15.40 16.79
N ASP A 207 -6.83 -16.48 16.04
CA ASP A 207 -8.06 -16.79 15.31
C ASP A 207 -8.48 -15.64 14.37
N VAL A 208 -7.49 -15.01 13.71
CA VAL A 208 -7.69 -13.93 12.75
C VAL A 208 -7.55 -14.48 11.34
N PRO A 209 -8.54 -14.28 10.45
CA PRO A 209 -8.43 -14.66 9.05
C PRO A 209 -7.22 -14.03 8.38
N PHE A 210 -6.42 -14.88 7.71
CA PHE A 210 -5.19 -14.49 7.03
C PHE A 210 -5.24 -14.89 5.56
N TYR A 211 -4.70 -14.02 4.70
CA TYR A 211 -4.60 -14.23 3.26
C TYR A 211 -3.22 -13.84 2.76
N ASN A 212 -2.53 -14.77 2.11
CA ASN A 212 -1.27 -14.48 1.45
C ASN A 212 -1.52 -14.12 -0.02
N PHE A 213 -1.33 -12.86 -0.36
CA PHE A 213 -1.41 -12.34 -1.74
C PHE A 213 -0.04 -11.81 -2.22
N CYS A 214 1.06 -12.22 -1.60
CA CYS A 214 2.40 -11.71 -1.93
C CYS A 214 2.76 -11.82 -3.41
N ASP A 215 2.27 -12.82 -4.11
CA ASP A 215 2.41 -12.97 -5.56
C ASP A 215 1.14 -12.49 -6.26
N LEU A 216 1.27 -11.46 -7.09
CA LEU A 216 0.14 -10.90 -7.85
C LEU A 216 -0.53 -11.96 -8.75
N ALA A 217 0.24 -12.92 -9.29
CA ALA A 217 -0.31 -14.01 -10.09
C ALA A 217 -1.24 -14.94 -9.27
N SER A 218 -1.04 -15.05 -7.96
CA SER A 218 -1.87 -15.89 -7.09
C SER A 218 -3.33 -15.42 -6.98
N ILE A 219 -3.59 -14.14 -7.27
CA ILE A 219 -4.93 -13.57 -7.28
C ILE A 219 -5.56 -13.52 -8.68
N GLY A 220 -4.84 -13.99 -9.70
CA GLY A 220 -5.30 -13.97 -11.10
C GLY A 220 -4.96 -12.68 -11.84
N ALA A 221 -4.20 -11.76 -11.22
CA ALA A 221 -3.78 -10.51 -11.83
C ALA A 221 -2.42 -10.67 -12.55
N SER A 222 -2.16 -9.77 -13.50
CA SER A 222 -0.90 -9.71 -14.25
C SER A 222 0.00 -8.58 -13.74
N ASP A 223 1.28 -8.63 -14.12
CA ASP A 223 2.25 -7.56 -13.78
C ASP A 223 1.89 -6.20 -14.41
N ASP A 224 1.05 -6.18 -15.44
CA ASP A 224 0.54 -4.93 -16.02
C ASP A 224 -0.43 -4.22 -15.08
N GLU A 225 -1.04 -4.96 -14.14
CA GLU A 225 -1.92 -4.45 -13.10
C GLU A 225 -1.17 -4.00 -11.84
N ALA A 226 0.15 -3.87 -11.89
CA ALA A 226 0.96 -3.23 -10.86
C ALA A 226 1.28 -1.77 -11.25
N ILE A 227 1.28 -0.88 -10.26
CA ILE A 227 1.65 0.54 -10.45
C ILE A 227 3.17 0.68 -10.58
N ASP A 228 3.88 -0.03 -9.74
CA ASP A 228 5.34 -0.11 -9.67
C ASP A 228 5.75 -1.50 -9.16
N GLY A 229 7.01 -1.69 -8.81
CA GLY A 229 7.50 -3.01 -8.40
C GLY A 229 7.03 -3.51 -7.02
N PHE A 230 6.12 -2.83 -6.32
CA PHE A 230 5.61 -3.28 -5.01
C PHE A 230 4.21 -2.74 -4.64
N HIS A 231 3.52 -2.10 -5.57
CA HIS A 231 2.14 -1.68 -5.37
C HIS A 231 1.24 -2.27 -6.47
N GLY A 232 0.22 -3.01 -6.07
CA GLY A 232 -0.88 -3.38 -6.96
C GLY A 232 -1.69 -2.13 -7.36
N SER A 233 -2.33 -2.21 -8.51
CA SER A 233 -3.24 -1.17 -8.99
C SER A 233 -4.63 -1.31 -8.41
N GLU A 234 -5.54 -0.42 -8.80
CA GLU A 234 -6.95 -0.50 -8.42
C GLU A 234 -7.59 -1.79 -8.95
N THR A 235 -7.23 -2.26 -10.16
CA THR A 235 -7.69 -3.53 -10.74
C THR A 235 -7.24 -4.72 -9.89
N ALA A 236 -5.97 -4.78 -9.49
CA ALA A 236 -5.45 -5.80 -8.60
C ALA A 236 -6.16 -5.80 -7.24
N TYR A 237 -6.37 -4.63 -6.64
CA TYR A 237 -7.08 -4.52 -5.37
C TYR A 237 -8.59 -4.80 -5.47
N ALA A 238 -9.23 -4.62 -6.63
CA ALA A 238 -10.59 -5.09 -6.87
C ALA A 238 -10.66 -6.62 -6.78
N GLN A 239 -9.70 -7.34 -7.38
CA GLN A 239 -9.61 -8.80 -7.29
C GLN A 239 -9.34 -9.27 -5.85
N ILE A 240 -8.40 -8.62 -5.13
CA ILE A 240 -8.17 -8.87 -3.70
C ILE A 240 -9.45 -8.69 -2.90
N THR A 241 -10.18 -7.59 -3.15
CA THR A 241 -11.43 -7.31 -2.44
C THR A 241 -12.50 -8.37 -2.71
N ALA A 242 -12.57 -8.89 -3.94
CA ALA A 242 -13.47 -9.99 -4.29
C ALA A 242 -13.12 -11.29 -3.54
N LEU A 243 -11.83 -11.60 -3.41
CA LEU A 243 -11.35 -12.76 -2.66
C LEU A 243 -11.64 -12.61 -1.16
N LEU A 244 -11.32 -11.47 -0.57
CA LEU A 244 -11.60 -11.15 0.83
C LEU A 244 -13.12 -11.12 1.10
N GLY A 245 -13.92 -10.68 0.13
CA GLY A 245 -15.38 -10.62 0.20
C GLY A 245 -16.08 -11.98 0.32
N LYS A 246 -15.36 -13.08 0.04
CA LYS A 246 -15.84 -14.45 0.30
C LYS A 246 -15.82 -14.81 1.79
N ASN A 247 -15.06 -14.06 2.60
CA ASN A 247 -15.01 -14.26 4.04
C ASN A 247 -16.32 -13.77 4.70
N SER A 248 -16.89 -14.57 5.60
CA SER A 248 -18.15 -14.25 6.29
C SER A 248 -18.14 -12.94 7.08
N ILE A 249 -16.96 -12.49 7.51
CA ILE A 249 -16.78 -11.19 8.20
C ILE A 249 -17.01 -10.02 7.24
N LEU A 250 -16.52 -10.12 6.00
CA LEU A 250 -16.54 -9.02 5.03
C LEU A 250 -17.72 -9.10 4.06
N ALA A 251 -18.21 -10.30 3.75
CA ALA A 251 -19.29 -10.54 2.80
C ALA A 251 -20.51 -9.60 2.95
N PRO A 252 -20.98 -9.25 4.17
CA PRO A 252 -22.12 -8.35 4.34
C PRO A 252 -21.85 -6.90 3.90
N TYR A 253 -20.59 -6.52 3.66
CA TYR A 253 -20.16 -5.16 3.33
C TYR A 253 -19.67 -5.02 1.90
N VAL A 254 -19.64 -6.11 1.13
CA VAL A 254 -19.15 -6.12 -0.26
C VAL A 254 -20.33 -6.12 -1.22
N ASN A 255 -20.34 -5.16 -2.16
CA ASN A 255 -21.25 -5.18 -3.29
C ASN A 255 -20.61 -5.97 -4.44
N HIS A 256 -20.92 -7.27 -4.50
CA HIS A 256 -20.35 -8.18 -5.50
C HIS A 256 -20.69 -7.76 -6.94
N VAL A 257 -21.88 -7.20 -7.20
CA VAL A 257 -22.27 -6.77 -8.55
C VAL A 257 -21.35 -5.65 -9.05
N VAL A 258 -21.10 -4.63 -8.21
CA VAL A 258 -20.20 -3.53 -8.57
C VAL A 258 -18.76 -4.02 -8.71
N LEU A 259 -18.35 -4.95 -7.87
CA LEU A 259 -17.01 -5.48 -7.87
C LEU A 259 -16.73 -6.39 -9.08
N ASP A 260 -17.68 -7.25 -9.43
CA ASP A 260 -17.61 -8.11 -10.61
C ASP A 260 -17.57 -7.27 -11.89
N GLU A 261 -18.34 -6.18 -11.96
CA GLU A 261 -18.29 -5.22 -13.08
C GLU A 261 -16.93 -4.56 -13.18
N ALA A 262 -16.37 -4.09 -12.06
CA ALA A 262 -15.05 -3.46 -12.01
C ALA A 262 -13.91 -4.41 -12.42
N ILE A 263 -14.04 -5.70 -12.11
CA ILE A 263 -13.05 -6.73 -12.46
C ILE A 263 -13.18 -7.15 -13.94
N ASN A 264 -14.41 -7.35 -14.43
CA ASN A 264 -14.65 -7.86 -15.77
C ASN A 264 -14.55 -6.77 -16.85
N HIS A 265 -14.77 -5.51 -16.48
CA HIS A 265 -14.79 -4.36 -17.37
C HIS A 265 -13.97 -3.19 -16.81
N PRO A 266 -12.67 -3.39 -16.46
CA PRO A 266 -11.83 -2.33 -15.95
C PRO A 266 -11.61 -1.25 -17.03
N LEU A 267 -11.42 -0.01 -16.63
CA LEU A 267 -11.11 1.08 -17.54
C LEU A 267 -9.76 0.87 -18.26
N ASN A 268 -8.81 0.32 -17.55
CA ASN A 268 -7.49 -0.10 -18.04
C ASN A 268 -6.83 -0.99 -16.99
N ASN A 269 -5.61 -1.49 -17.25
CA ASN A 269 -4.90 -2.37 -16.34
C ASN A 269 -4.62 -1.78 -14.95
N LEU A 270 -4.68 -0.47 -14.80
CA LEU A 270 -4.36 0.20 -13.53
C LEU A 270 -5.58 0.80 -12.84
N GLN A 271 -6.72 0.86 -13.52
CA GLN A 271 -7.92 1.54 -13.03
C GLN A 271 -9.19 0.70 -13.27
N ALA A 272 -9.80 0.27 -12.19
CA ALA A 272 -11.00 -0.56 -12.21
C ALA A 272 -12.30 0.26 -12.23
N ILE A 273 -12.34 1.39 -11.54
CA ILE A 273 -13.57 2.19 -11.35
C ILE A 273 -13.36 3.60 -11.90
N PRO A 274 -14.34 4.18 -12.59
CA PRO A 274 -14.28 5.58 -13.05
C PRO A 274 -14.00 6.55 -11.90
N ALA A 275 -13.27 7.61 -12.19
CA ALA A 275 -13.02 8.67 -11.20
C ALA A 275 -14.29 9.42 -10.80
N THR A 276 -15.33 9.32 -11.63
CA THR A 276 -16.64 9.95 -11.47
C THR A 276 -17.70 8.88 -11.23
N ASN A 277 -18.10 8.69 -10.01
CA ASN A 277 -19.43 8.18 -9.62
C ASN A 277 -19.81 8.75 -8.28
#